data_b4cb7ad32678b4b1827dcf08fe794f59
#
_entry.id   b4cb7ad32678b4b1827dcf08fe794f59
#
_cell.length_a   1.000
_cell.length_b   1.000
_cell.length_c   1.000
_cell.angle_alpha   90.00
_cell.angle_beta   90.00
_cell.angle_gamma   90.00
#
_symmetry.space_group_name_H-M   'P 1'
#
loop_
_entity.id
_entity.type
_entity.pdbx_description
1 polymer ?
#
loop_
_entity_poly.entity_id
_entity_poly.type
_entity_poly.pdbx_seq_one_letter_code
_entity_poly.pdbx_strand_id
1 'polypeptide(L)'
;ISTAINASRKLFNVTDDAIKKGIQKIDLKGRLQEIKNGKLKNIAGNNRLVIDGGHNISAALSIAKWIKSQNEEVNIICGMLKDKDHLEFMKCFEGIIGSSTLIDIPNQENGINKEELKKKLSNLNINFKLANSIEQSIKVYSSNRNTITLIVGSLYLVGEVLNLN
;
A
#
# COMPACT_ATOMS: atom_id res chain seq x y z
N ILE A 1 -14.44 10.20 4.09
CA ILE A 1 -14.52 11.70 4.06
C ILE A 1 -15.94 12.12 3.67
N SER A 2 -16.49 11.71 2.53
CA SER A 2 -17.83 12.11 2.06
C SER A 2 -18.93 11.83 3.09
N THR A 3 -18.94 10.63 3.68
CA THR A 3 -19.90 10.27 4.74
C THR A 3 -19.79 11.18 5.97
N ALA A 4 -18.56 11.49 6.41
CA ALA A 4 -18.32 12.36 7.54
C ALA A 4 -18.80 13.80 7.27
N ILE A 5 -18.55 14.32 6.06
CA ILE A 5 -19.05 15.65 5.64
C ILE A 5 -20.57 15.69 5.67
N ASN A 6 -21.23 14.67 5.08
CA ASN A 6 -22.70 14.62 5.07
C ASN A 6 -23.29 14.50 6.47
N ALA A 7 -22.66 13.69 7.34
CA ALA A 7 -23.09 13.58 8.74
C ALA A 7 -22.90 14.90 9.47
N SER A 8 -21.74 15.55 9.32
CA SER A 8 -21.46 16.85 9.96
C SER A 8 -22.47 17.93 9.53
N ARG A 9 -22.81 18.01 8.23
CA ARG A 9 -23.79 18.96 7.73
C ARG A 9 -25.22 18.69 8.24
N LYS A 10 -25.56 17.43 8.51
CA LYS A 10 -26.88 17.06 9.04
C LYS A 10 -27.02 17.30 10.54
N LEU A 11 -25.93 17.13 11.28
CA LEU A 11 -25.95 17.19 12.75
C LEU A 11 -25.52 18.54 13.30
N PHE A 12 -24.73 19.30 12.55
CA PHE A 12 -24.13 20.56 12.99
C PHE A 12 -24.21 21.61 11.88
N ASN A 13 -24.30 22.87 12.28
CA ASN A 13 -24.27 23.99 11.34
C ASN A 13 -22.82 24.29 10.92
N VAL A 14 -22.24 23.43 10.08
CA VAL A 14 -20.82 23.47 9.68
C VAL A 14 -20.68 24.20 8.35
N THR A 15 -19.84 25.23 8.30
CA THR A 15 -19.54 25.98 7.08
C THR A 15 -18.62 25.20 6.14
N ASP A 16 -18.70 25.48 4.84
CA ASP A 16 -17.81 24.87 3.85
C ASP A 16 -16.34 25.18 4.12
N ASP A 17 -16.01 26.35 4.66
CA ASP A 17 -14.66 26.72 5.06
C ASP A 17 -14.14 25.85 6.23
N ALA A 18 -14.99 25.59 7.22
CA ALA A 18 -14.66 24.69 8.32
C ALA A 18 -14.42 23.24 7.84
N ILE A 19 -15.24 22.75 6.91
CA ILE A 19 -15.06 21.44 6.28
C ILE A 19 -13.74 21.40 5.52
N LYS A 20 -13.43 22.41 4.71
CA LYS A 20 -12.19 22.50 3.94
C LYS A 20 -10.96 22.50 4.84
N LYS A 21 -10.97 23.31 5.91
CA LYS A 21 -9.89 23.34 6.92
C LYS A 21 -9.76 22.01 7.66
N GLY A 22 -10.88 21.36 7.97
CA GLY A 22 -10.89 20.03 8.61
C GLY A 22 -10.26 18.96 7.72
N ILE A 23 -10.62 18.92 6.43
CA ILE A 23 -10.06 17.96 5.46
C ILE A 23 -8.55 18.15 5.32
N GLN A 24 -8.05 19.37 5.28
CA GLN A 24 -6.62 19.67 5.16
C GLN A 24 -5.80 19.20 6.37
N LYS A 25 -6.43 19.04 7.53
CA LYS A 25 -5.79 18.58 8.77
C LYS A 25 -5.87 17.08 8.99
N ILE A 26 -6.54 16.34 8.09
CA ILE A 26 -6.66 14.90 8.21
C ILE A 26 -5.28 14.25 7.93
N ASP A 27 -4.71 13.64 8.96
CA ASP A 27 -3.53 12.77 8.87
C ASP A 27 -4.02 11.33 9.01
N LEU A 28 -4.19 10.63 7.88
CA LEU A 28 -4.58 9.23 7.85
C LEU A 28 -3.34 8.36 7.61
N LYS A 29 -2.74 7.88 8.68
CA LYS A 29 -1.60 6.97 8.60
C LYS A 29 -1.97 5.72 7.78
N GLY A 30 -1.06 5.32 6.89
CA GLY A 30 -1.24 4.15 6.03
C GLY A 30 -2.34 4.30 4.98
N ARG A 31 -2.56 5.52 4.47
CA ARG A 31 -3.42 5.80 3.31
C ARG A 31 -2.64 6.61 2.28
N LEU A 32 -2.01 5.92 1.33
CA LEU A 32 -1.06 6.47 0.35
C LEU A 32 -0.06 7.43 1.04
N GLN A 33 0.38 7.05 2.23
CA GLN A 33 1.29 7.83 3.05
C GLN A 33 2.71 7.67 2.53
N GLU A 34 3.39 8.75 2.21
CA GLU A 34 4.81 8.74 1.85
C GLU A 34 5.69 8.75 3.09
N ILE A 35 6.63 7.81 3.16
CA ILE A 35 7.68 7.71 4.19
C ILE A 35 8.88 8.55 3.71
N LYS A 36 9.10 9.70 4.35
CA LYS A 36 10.10 10.69 3.92
C LYS A 36 11.47 10.53 4.59
N ASN A 37 11.53 9.90 5.74
CA ASN A 37 12.74 9.71 6.54
C ASN A 37 12.66 8.39 7.31
N GLY A 38 13.70 8.04 8.04
CA GLY A 38 13.80 6.85 8.87
C GLY A 38 14.59 5.70 8.22
N LYS A 39 14.69 4.59 8.95
CA LYS A 39 15.52 3.44 8.57
C LYS A 39 15.11 2.85 7.21
N LEU A 40 13.82 2.61 7.00
CA LEU A 40 13.33 1.99 5.77
C LEU A 40 13.45 2.93 4.56
N LYS A 41 13.25 4.24 4.78
CA LYS A 41 13.50 5.23 3.72
C LYS A 41 14.97 5.27 3.32
N ASN A 42 15.90 5.13 4.27
CA ASN A 42 17.32 5.04 3.96
C ASN A 42 17.65 3.81 3.11
N ILE A 43 17.00 2.66 3.36
CA ILE A 43 17.13 1.45 2.52
C ILE A 43 16.59 1.69 1.11
N ALA A 44 15.45 2.39 0.98
CA ALA A 44 14.86 2.72 -0.31
C ALA A 44 15.72 3.71 -1.14
N GLY A 45 16.64 4.41 -0.49
CA GLY A 45 17.53 5.37 -1.14
C GLY A 45 16.77 6.54 -1.77
N ASN A 46 17.00 6.79 -3.06
CA ASN A 46 16.35 7.89 -3.79
C ASN A 46 14.90 7.58 -4.18
N ASN A 47 14.47 6.33 -4.11
CA ASN A 47 13.11 5.94 -4.48
C ASN A 47 12.10 6.43 -3.45
N ARG A 48 10.91 6.77 -3.92
CA ARG A 48 9.80 7.08 -3.04
C ARG A 48 9.30 5.80 -2.37
N LEU A 49 9.06 5.86 -1.07
CA LEU A 49 8.48 4.77 -0.29
C LEU A 49 7.10 5.19 0.17
N VAL A 50 6.07 4.47 -0.27
CA VAL A 50 4.65 4.78 0.02
C VAL A 50 4.01 3.57 0.67
N ILE A 51 3.11 3.80 1.63
CA ILE A 51 2.37 2.74 2.33
C ILE A 51 0.86 2.98 2.23
N ASP A 52 0.12 1.88 2.05
CA ASP A 52 -1.35 1.88 2.08
C ASP A 52 -1.89 0.56 2.67
N GLY A 53 -2.78 0.64 3.65
CA GLY A 53 -3.40 -0.53 4.28
C GLY A 53 -4.58 -1.13 3.50
N GLY A 54 -4.76 -0.75 2.23
CA GLY A 54 -5.78 -1.31 1.36
C GLY A 54 -5.62 -2.82 1.17
N HIS A 55 -6.72 -3.56 1.32
CA HIS A 55 -6.73 -5.02 1.32
C HIS A 55 -8.02 -5.61 0.72
N ASN A 56 -8.79 -4.82 0.00
CA ASN A 56 -9.99 -5.23 -0.70
C ASN A 56 -10.06 -4.58 -2.09
N ILE A 57 -10.97 -5.04 -2.93
CA ILE A 57 -11.10 -4.62 -4.33
C ILE A 57 -11.32 -3.11 -4.45
N SER A 58 -12.18 -2.51 -3.62
CA SER A 58 -12.46 -1.07 -3.66
C SER A 58 -11.21 -0.23 -3.38
N ALA A 59 -10.40 -0.66 -2.40
CA ALA A 59 -9.11 -0.03 -2.12
C ALA A 59 -8.11 -0.25 -3.28
N ALA A 60 -8.04 -1.47 -3.83
CA ALA A 60 -7.18 -1.76 -4.98
C ALA A 60 -7.49 -0.88 -6.19
N LEU A 61 -8.76 -0.68 -6.52
CA LEU A 61 -9.19 0.22 -7.61
C LEU A 61 -8.76 1.67 -7.36
N SER A 62 -8.88 2.15 -6.12
CA SER A 62 -8.43 3.50 -5.75
C SER A 62 -6.91 3.65 -5.84
N ILE A 63 -6.17 2.64 -5.38
CA ILE A 63 -4.71 2.58 -5.48
C ILE A 63 -4.28 2.49 -6.95
N ALA A 64 -4.95 1.66 -7.77
CA ALA A 64 -4.66 1.55 -9.20
C ALA A 64 -4.86 2.88 -9.95
N LYS A 65 -5.91 3.64 -9.59
CA LYS A 65 -6.11 4.99 -10.13
C LYS A 65 -4.96 5.92 -9.73
N TRP A 66 -4.50 5.84 -8.48
CA TRP A 66 -3.35 6.63 -8.02
C TRP A 66 -2.06 6.21 -8.76
N ILE A 67 -1.79 4.90 -8.91
CA ILE A 67 -0.64 4.40 -9.67
C ILE A 67 -0.61 4.98 -11.09
N LYS A 68 -1.74 4.95 -11.79
CA LYS A 68 -1.86 5.50 -13.15
C LYS A 68 -1.64 7.02 -13.24
N SER A 69 -1.74 7.74 -12.15
CA SER A 69 -1.46 9.18 -12.08
C SER A 69 -0.01 9.53 -11.75
N GLN A 70 0.84 8.52 -11.48
CA GLN A 70 2.27 8.74 -11.25
C GLN A 70 3.03 8.74 -12.57
N ASN A 71 4.12 9.50 -12.62
CA ASN A 71 5.04 9.51 -13.77
C ASN A 71 6.14 8.45 -13.62
N GLU A 72 6.35 7.98 -12.39
CA GLU A 72 7.36 6.98 -12.05
C GLU A 72 6.77 5.56 -12.13
N GLU A 73 7.60 4.59 -12.48
CA GLU A 73 7.24 3.18 -12.36
C GLU A 73 6.96 2.82 -10.90
N VAL A 74 5.85 2.13 -10.66
CA VAL A 74 5.47 1.66 -9.33
C VAL A 74 5.74 0.17 -9.20
N ASN A 75 6.46 -0.22 -8.14
CA ASN A 75 6.66 -1.61 -7.73
C ASN A 75 5.92 -1.84 -6.41
N ILE A 76 5.28 -3.00 -6.27
CA ILE A 76 4.47 -3.32 -5.10
C ILE A 76 5.20 -4.30 -4.17
N ILE A 77 5.14 -4.04 -2.86
CA ILE A 77 5.39 -5.03 -1.81
C ILE A 77 4.04 -5.39 -1.21
N CYS A 78 3.68 -6.68 -1.22
CA CYS A 78 2.36 -7.13 -0.80
C CYS A 78 2.44 -8.23 0.25
N GLY A 79 1.70 -8.04 1.35
CA GLY A 79 1.42 -9.05 2.36
C GLY A 79 -0.03 -8.94 2.80
N MET A 80 -0.77 -10.06 2.82
CA MET A 80 -2.22 -10.07 3.05
C MET A 80 -2.63 -11.08 4.13
N LEU A 81 -3.83 -10.93 4.65
CA LEU A 81 -4.45 -11.93 5.52
C LEU A 81 -5.10 -13.05 4.68
N LYS A 82 -5.24 -14.24 5.27
CA LYS A 82 -5.79 -15.44 4.60
C LYS A 82 -7.21 -15.28 4.09
N ASP A 83 -8.04 -14.46 4.76
CA ASP A 83 -9.46 -14.26 4.50
C ASP A 83 -9.76 -13.24 3.37
N LYS A 84 -8.73 -12.73 2.71
CA LYS A 84 -8.90 -11.70 1.66
C LYS A 84 -8.96 -12.32 0.26
N ASP A 85 -9.59 -11.60 -0.65
CA ASP A 85 -9.63 -11.97 -2.07
C ASP A 85 -8.34 -11.50 -2.75
N HIS A 86 -7.31 -12.35 -2.67
CA HIS A 86 -5.96 -12.05 -3.12
C HIS A 86 -5.89 -11.84 -4.64
N LEU A 87 -6.62 -12.69 -5.38
CA LEU A 87 -6.58 -12.68 -6.84
C LEU A 87 -7.19 -11.39 -7.39
N GLU A 88 -8.43 -11.08 -6.98
CA GLU A 88 -9.14 -9.89 -7.48
C GLU A 88 -8.47 -8.59 -6.99
N PHE A 89 -7.85 -8.61 -5.79
CA PHE A 89 -7.05 -7.49 -5.30
C PHE A 89 -5.83 -7.23 -6.21
N MET A 90 -5.00 -8.25 -6.46
CA MET A 90 -3.77 -8.09 -7.25
C MET A 90 -4.03 -7.90 -8.74
N LYS A 91 -5.11 -8.45 -9.28
CA LYS A 91 -5.54 -8.26 -10.67
C LYS A 91 -5.77 -6.79 -11.04
N CYS A 92 -6.17 -5.96 -10.06
CA CYS A 92 -6.32 -4.51 -10.28
C CYS A 92 -5.01 -3.81 -10.68
N PHE A 93 -3.86 -4.45 -10.44
CA PHE A 93 -2.52 -3.88 -10.70
C PHE A 93 -1.85 -4.47 -11.94
N GLU A 94 -2.46 -5.44 -12.59
CA GLU A 94 -1.92 -6.08 -13.78
C GLU A 94 -1.75 -5.07 -14.92
N GLY A 95 -0.57 -5.07 -15.54
CA GLY A 95 -0.21 -4.17 -16.64
C GLY A 95 0.05 -2.70 -16.25
N ILE A 96 -0.03 -2.37 -14.94
CA ILE A 96 0.21 -0.99 -14.47
C ILE A 96 1.34 -0.87 -13.45
N ILE A 97 1.96 -1.97 -13.07
CA ILE A 97 3.12 -2.01 -12.17
C ILE A 97 4.30 -2.71 -12.84
N GLY A 98 5.53 -2.39 -12.42
CA GLY A 98 6.73 -3.05 -12.92
C GLY A 98 6.86 -4.48 -12.40
N SER A 99 6.74 -4.68 -11.09
CA SER A 99 6.78 -5.99 -10.44
C SER A 99 6.18 -5.97 -9.04
N SER A 100 5.99 -7.16 -8.45
CA SER A 100 5.54 -7.27 -7.05
C SER A 100 6.45 -8.20 -6.25
N THR A 101 6.78 -7.80 -5.01
CA THR A 101 7.45 -8.66 -4.02
C THR A 101 6.45 -9.06 -2.96
N LEU A 102 6.27 -10.36 -2.75
CA LEU A 102 5.36 -10.92 -1.75
C LEU A 102 6.14 -11.24 -0.48
N ILE A 103 5.55 -10.91 0.66
CA ILE A 103 6.13 -11.16 1.99
C ILE A 103 5.09 -11.71 2.96
N ASP A 104 5.55 -12.46 3.94
CA ASP A 104 4.75 -12.77 5.11
C ASP A 104 4.57 -11.50 5.95
N ILE A 105 3.39 -11.32 6.58
CA ILE A 105 3.21 -10.21 7.53
C ILE A 105 3.87 -10.62 8.84
N PRO A 106 4.90 -9.88 9.31
CA PRO A 106 5.57 -10.22 10.57
C PRO A 106 4.57 -10.28 11.73
N ASN A 107 4.77 -11.20 12.65
CA ASN A 107 3.98 -11.36 13.88
C ASN A 107 2.46 -11.52 13.65
N GLN A 108 2.03 -12.00 12.47
CA GLN A 108 0.61 -12.13 12.13
C GLN A 108 0.26 -13.57 11.71
N GLU A 109 -0.30 -14.35 12.63
CA GLU A 109 -0.67 -15.76 12.41
C GLU A 109 -1.75 -15.94 11.33
N ASN A 110 -2.64 -14.94 11.17
CA ASN A 110 -3.66 -14.93 10.12
C ASN A 110 -3.13 -14.42 8.77
N GLY A 111 -1.83 -14.11 8.66
CA GLY A 111 -1.19 -13.80 7.40
C GLY A 111 -1.19 -15.00 6.46
N ILE A 112 -1.43 -14.78 5.17
CA ILE A 112 -1.17 -15.82 4.17
C ILE A 112 0.34 -15.95 3.96
N ASN A 113 0.81 -17.18 3.86
CA ASN A 113 2.21 -17.44 3.52
C ASN A 113 2.53 -16.94 2.10
N LYS A 114 3.69 -16.30 1.91
CA LYS A 114 4.07 -15.69 0.63
C LYS A 114 4.19 -16.68 -0.53
N GLU A 115 4.61 -17.93 -0.26
CA GLU A 115 4.67 -18.99 -1.28
C GLU A 115 3.25 -19.42 -1.71
N GLU A 116 2.34 -19.56 -0.75
CA GLU A 116 0.92 -19.84 -1.01
C GLU A 116 0.29 -18.68 -1.79
N LEU A 117 0.54 -17.45 -1.38
CA LEU A 117 0.05 -16.25 -2.06
C LEU A 117 0.56 -16.23 -3.50
N LYS A 118 1.86 -16.48 -3.74
CA LYS A 118 2.43 -16.56 -5.08
C LYS A 118 1.74 -17.62 -5.94
N LYS A 119 1.45 -18.79 -5.36
CA LYS A 119 0.73 -19.88 -6.06
C LYS A 119 -0.69 -19.43 -6.46
N LYS A 120 -1.42 -18.78 -5.58
CA LYS A 120 -2.77 -18.25 -5.88
C LYS A 120 -2.78 -17.19 -6.98
N LEU A 121 -1.68 -16.45 -7.13
CA LEU A 121 -1.54 -15.35 -8.09
C LEU A 121 -0.85 -15.76 -9.40
N SER A 122 -0.53 -17.04 -9.57
CA SER A 122 0.28 -17.54 -10.70
C SER A 122 -0.30 -17.27 -12.10
N ASN A 123 -1.62 -17.05 -12.19
CA ASN A 123 -2.30 -16.77 -13.45
C ASN A 123 -2.24 -15.28 -13.87
N LEU A 124 -1.74 -14.40 -13.01
CA LEU A 124 -1.59 -12.97 -13.32
C LEU A 124 -0.27 -12.73 -14.06
N ASN A 125 -0.32 -11.86 -15.05
CA ASN A 125 0.88 -11.41 -15.77
C ASN A 125 1.64 -10.34 -14.97
N ILE A 126 2.08 -10.69 -13.76
CA ILE A 126 2.89 -9.87 -12.86
C ILE A 126 4.14 -10.65 -12.49
N ASN A 127 5.31 -10.01 -12.56
CA ASN A 127 6.55 -10.63 -12.09
C ASN A 127 6.60 -10.65 -10.56
N PHE A 128 6.32 -11.82 -9.95
CA PHE A 128 6.32 -12.00 -8.51
C PHE A 128 7.66 -12.48 -7.97
N LYS A 129 8.26 -11.71 -7.08
CA LYS A 129 9.43 -12.04 -6.26
C LYS A 129 8.99 -12.39 -4.83
N LEU A 130 9.85 -13.04 -4.06
CA LEU A 130 9.64 -13.33 -2.64
C LEU A 130 10.73 -12.67 -1.81
N ALA A 131 10.37 -12.20 -0.60
CA ALA A 131 11.34 -11.70 0.37
C ALA A 131 10.99 -12.20 1.79
N ASN A 132 11.99 -12.24 2.67
CA ASN A 132 11.85 -12.77 4.03
C ASN A 132 11.68 -11.66 5.08
N SER A 133 11.84 -10.39 4.69
CA SER A 133 11.59 -9.24 5.56
C SER A 133 11.17 -8.01 4.77
N ILE A 134 10.64 -7.02 5.49
CA ILE A 134 10.27 -5.71 4.93
C ILE A 134 11.52 -5.04 4.35
N GLU A 135 12.64 -5.05 5.08
CA GLU A 135 13.89 -4.46 4.64
C GLU A 135 14.43 -5.13 3.36
N GLN A 136 14.39 -6.46 3.32
CA GLN A 136 14.81 -7.21 2.13
C GLN A 136 13.91 -6.87 0.94
N SER A 137 12.59 -6.77 1.13
CA SER A 137 11.65 -6.46 0.06
C SER A 137 11.87 -5.06 -0.51
N ILE A 138 12.15 -4.07 0.33
CA ILE A 138 12.48 -2.71 -0.10
C ILE A 138 13.82 -2.69 -0.88
N LYS A 139 14.82 -3.44 -0.38
CA LYS A 139 16.14 -3.53 -1.00
C LYS A 139 16.09 -4.10 -2.43
N VAL A 140 15.12 -4.93 -2.75
CA VAL A 140 14.90 -5.46 -4.13
C VAL A 140 14.78 -4.33 -5.16
N TYR A 141 14.26 -3.17 -4.76
CA TYR A 141 13.99 -2.02 -5.63
C TYR A 141 14.96 -0.86 -5.44
N SER A 142 15.82 -0.90 -4.43
CA SER A 142 16.70 0.24 -4.06
C SER A 142 17.71 0.64 -5.14
N SER A 143 18.08 -0.27 -6.04
CA SER A 143 18.97 -0.01 -7.18
C SER A 143 18.28 0.65 -8.37
N ASN A 144 16.95 0.58 -8.45
CA ASN A 144 16.17 1.23 -9.49
C ASN A 144 16.18 2.75 -9.25
N ARG A 145 16.31 3.53 -10.32
CA ARG A 145 16.26 5.00 -10.19
C ARG A 145 14.87 5.51 -10.53
N ASN A 146 14.42 6.49 -9.75
CA ASN A 146 13.14 7.18 -9.97
C ASN A 146 11.94 6.23 -10.02
N THR A 147 11.84 5.31 -9.06
CA THR A 147 10.68 4.43 -8.92
C THR A 147 9.97 4.69 -7.60
N ILE A 148 8.73 4.22 -7.52
CA ILE A 148 7.94 4.21 -6.29
C ILE A 148 7.89 2.76 -5.79
N THR A 149 8.24 2.55 -4.53
CA THR A 149 7.98 1.29 -3.83
C THR A 149 6.73 1.50 -2.97
N LEU A 150 5.64 0.80 -3.32
CA LEU A 150 4.35 0.87 -2.63
C LEU A 150 4.11 -0.40 -1.80
N ILE A 151 3.95 -0.26 -0.49
CA ILE A 151 3.66 -1.39 0.42
C ILE A 151 2.17 -1.43 0.69
N VAL A 152 1.50 -2.57 0.37
CA VAL A 152 0.03 -2.73 0.45
C VAL A 152 -0.41 -4.10 0.97
N GLY A 153 -1.71 -4.26 1.16
CA GLY A 153 -2.38 -5.55 1.38
C GLY A 153 -2.84 -5.78 2.82
N SER A 154 -2.34 -5.01 3.79
CA SER A 154 -2.78 -5.12 5.19
C SER A 154 -2.43 -3.91 6.02
N LEU A 155 -3.34 -3.53 6.94
CA LEU A 155 -3.02 -2.55 8.00
C LEU A 155 -2.00 -3.07 8.99
N TYR A 156 -1.95 -4.38 9.24
CA TYR A 156 -0.92 -5.00 10.08
C TYR A 156 0.47 -4.82 9.47
N LEU A 157 0.60 -5.06 8.16
CA LEU A 157 1.86 -4.81 7.46
C LEU A 157 2.28 -3.34 7.53
N VAL A 158 1.34 -2.42 7.34
CA VAL A 158 1.59 -0.98 7.50
C VAL A 158 2.05 -0.64 8.92
N GLY A 159 1.44 -1.25 9.95
CA GLY A 159 1.86 -1.10 11.35
C GLY A 159 3.31 -1.54 11.56
N GLU A 160 3.69 -2.71 11.03
CA GLU A 160 5.07 -3.21 11.11
C GLU A 160 6.07 -2.27 10.39
N VAL A 161 5.70 -1.74 9.22
CA VAL A 161 6.53 -0.76 8.50
C VAL A 161 6.75 0.51 9.34
N LEU A 162 5.70 1.02 9.98
CA LEU A 162 5.79 2.23 10.82
C LEU A 162 6.59 1.99 12.09
N ASN A 163 6.55 0.78 12.67
CA ASN A 163 7.32 0.40 13.84
C ASN A 163 8.82 0.23 13.55
N LEU A 164 9.16 -0.23 12.35
CA LEU A 164 10.54 -0.48 11.92
C LEU A 164 11.25 0.78 11.42
N ASN A 165 10.49 1.79 11.01
CA ASN A 165 11.02 3.00 10.38
C ASN A 165 11.33 4.09 11.42
#